data_6c6b4152f40d38b49a5779e7690d1330
#
_entry.id   6c6b4152f40d38b49a5779e7690d1330
#
_cell.length_a   1.000
_cell.length_b   1.000
_cell.length_c   1.000
_cell.angle_alpha   90.00
_cell.angle_beta   90.00
_cell.angle_gamma   90.00
#
_symmetry.space_group_name_H-M   'P 1'
#
loop_
_entity.id
_entity.type
_entity.pdbx_description
1 polymer ?
#
loop_
_entity_poly.entity_id
_entity_poly.type
_entity_poly.pdbx_seq_one_letter_code
_entity_poly.pdbx_strand_id
1 'polypeptide(L)'
;MLKYKKQSRTATHHSRIYLLCMPEYVMEDFDEQVNKCKIYIVNETRNSINSSYQCKVKQEYIFSLEFLLYPSSEFYIHDISFELLAQNPTFIFHLTDASDLTLDVDLSYILKPKKLFSLIDKIRYENHAFFTILLLEKLIPRKREEVWLHKEFRSDYIKPTSYFDFSHAVSRSKQVIDLHIEKLLPHYQGLSSADILQIQLKECQHCLDLAIATHQKSIILIHGVGKGVLKSEIISLLNQTKHIEKYVNDFDVRYGYGATEVFFQY
;
A
#
# COMPACT_ATOMS: atom_id res chain seq x y z
N MET A 1 -12.34 26.64 32.23
CA MET A 1 -12.36 25.16 32.39
C MET A 1 -13.29 24.57 31.33
N LEU A 2 -12.77 24.17 30.19
CA LEU A 2 -13.55 23.54 29.10
C LEU A 2 -13.51 22.02 29.30
N LYS A 3 -14.67 21.45 29.62
CA LYS A 3 -14.84 20.00 29.76
C LYS A 3 -14.84 19.35 28.38
N TYR A 4 -13.76 18.63 28.02
CA TYR A 4 -13.76 17.73 26.91
C TYR A 4 -14.67 16.54 27.17
N LYS A 5 -15.81 16.47 26.49
CA LYS A 5 -16.64 15.26 26.42
C LYS A 5 -15.92 14.23 25.58
N LYS A 6 -15.39 13.18 26.21
CA LYS A 6 -14.99 11.94 25.53
C LYS A 6 -16.22 11.33 24.86
N GLN A 7 -16.35 11.49 23.55
CA GLN A 7 -17.28 10.68 22.77
C GLN A 7 -16.74 9.25 22.75
N SER A 8 -17.42 8.35 23.46
CA SER A 8 -17.22 6.91 23.31
C SER A 8 -17.66 6.54 21.89
N ARG A 9 -16.70 6.39 20.98
CA ARG A 9 -16.95 5.73 19.69
C ARG A 9 -17.26 4.27 20.02
N THR A 10 -18.53 3.90 19.94
CA THR A 10 -18.92 2.50 19.81
C THR A 10 -18.23 1.94 18.57
N ALA A 11 -17.23 1.11 18.77
CA ALA A 11 -16.56 0.38 17.70
C ALA A 11 -17.63 -0.54 17.06
N THR A 12 -18.14 -0.15 15.91
CA THR A 12 -18.94 -1.05 15.07
C THR A 12 -17.96 -2.12 14.58
N HIS A 13 -18.02 -3.31 15.20
CA HIS A 13 -17.24 -4.46 14.77
C HIS A 13 -17.74 -4.89 13.40
N HIS A 14 -16.92 -4.63 12.38
CA HIS A 14 -17.15 -5.16 11.05
C HIS A 14 -16.64 -6.59 11.00
N SER A 15 -17.50 -7.53 10.63
CA SER A 15 -17.12 -8.95 10.47
C SER A 15 -16.76 -9.18 9.00
N ARG A 16 -15.64 -8.60 8.54
CA ARG A 16 -15.23 -8.65 7.13
C ARG A 16 -13.94 -9.44 6.95
N ILE A 17 -13.86 -10.14 5.82
CA ILE A 17 -12.64 -10.72 5.30
C ILE A 17 -12.43 -10.15 3.90
N TYR A 18 -11.23 -9.64 3.61
CA TYR A 18 -10.92 -9.03 2.33
C TYR A 18 -9.45 -9.24 1.94
N LEU A 19 -9.19 -9.19 0.64
CA LEU A 19 -7.82 -9.07 0.14
C LEU A 19 -7.37 -7.61 0.22
N LEU A 20 -6.12 -7.44 0.56
CA LEU A 20 -5.40 -6.18 0.45
C LEU A 20 -4.29 -6.39 -0.57
N CYS A 21 -4.31 -5.58 -1.62
CA CYS A 21 -3.35 -5.64 -2.70
C CYS A 21 -2.51 -4.36 -2.69
N MET A 22 -1.22 -4.50 -2.41
CA MET A 22 -0.27 -3.39 -2.29
C MET A 22 0.67 -3.39 -3.49
N PRO A 23 0.50 -2.46 -4.45
CA PRO A 23 1.41 -2.32 -5.59
C PRO A 23 2.80 -1.87 -5.14
N GLU A 24 3.83 -2.47 -5.71
CA GLU A 24 5.20 -1.98 -5.67
C GLU A 24 5.55 -1.36 -7.02
N TYR A 25 6.10 -0.16 -6.97
CA TYR A 25 6.43 0.62 -8.15
C TYR A 25 7.93 0.57 -8.41
N VAL A 26 8.30 0.54 -9.69
CA VAL A 26 9.67 0.73 -10.15
C VAL A 26 9.70 1.91 -11.12
N MET A 27 10.85 2.55 -11.21
CA MET A 27 11.06 3.61 -12.17
C MET A 27 11.71 3.02 -13.43
N GLU A 28 11.04 3.14 -14.56
CA GLU A 28 11.57 2.77 -15.88
C GLU A 28 11.42 3.99 -16.80
N ASP A 29 12.51 4.41 -17.44
CA ASP A 29 12.53 5.51 -18.41
C ASP A 29 11.79 6.78 -17.95
N PHE A 30 11.95 7.17 -16.68
CA PHE A 30 11.28 8.30 -15.99
C PHE A 30 9.78 8.12 -15.73
N ASP A 31 9.22 6.94 -16.04
CA ASP A 31 7.84 6.60 -15.71
C ASP A 31 7.80 5.62 -14.53
N GLU A 32 6.85 5.86 -13.61
CA GLU A 32 6.58 4.98 -12.49
C GLU A 32 5.64 3.87 -12.93
N GLN A 33 6.15 2.64 -12.99
CA GLN A 33 5.38 1.47 -13.39
C GLN A 33 5.17 0.52 -12.21
N VAL A 34 4.01 -0.13 -12.16
CA VAL A 34 3.76 -1.19 -11.18
C VAL A 34 4.51 -2.43 -11.64
N ASN A 35 5.46 -2.89 -10.84
CA ASN A 35 6.23 -4.11 -11.11
C ASN A 35 5.47 -5.36 -10.61
N LYS A 36 5.02 -5.31 -9.36
CA LYS A 36 4.30 -6.40 -8.71
C LYS A 36 3.34 -5.87 -7.66
N CYS A 37 2.46 -6.75 -7.17
CA CYS A 37 1.62 -6.48 -6.00
C CYS A 37 1.90 -7.50 -4.91
N LYS A 38 2.02 -7.04 -3.68
CA LYS A 38 1.94 -7.89 -2.49
C LYS A 38 0.48 -8.17 -2.16
N ILE A 39 0.16 -9.43 -1.96
CA ILE A 39 -1.19 -9.89 -1.65
C ILE A 39 -1.25 -10.29 -0.18
N TYR A 40 -2.14 -9.65 0.54
CA TYR A 40 -2.48 -9.97 1.92
C TYR A 40 -3.94 -10.35 2.01
N ILE A 41 -4.29 -11.16 3.01
CA ILE A 41 -5.68 -11.35 3.45
C ILE A 41 -5.84 -10.75 4.84
N VAL A 42 -6.95 -10.07 5.07
CA VAL A 42 -7.25 -9.41 6.35
C VAL A 42 -8.52 -10.00 6.94
N ASN A 43 -8.44 -10.36 8.21
CA ASN A 43 -9.55 -10.86 9.00
C ASN A 43 -9.95 -9.81 10.05
N GLU A 44 -11.05 -9.09 9.82
CA GLU A 44 -11.62 -8.18 10.83
C GLU A 44 -12.64 -8.88 11.75
N THR A 45 -12.76 -10.20 11.65
CA THR A 45 -13.68 -10.96 12.52
C THR A 45 -13.04 -11.28 13.87
N ARG A 46 -13.84 -11.83 14.77
CA ARG A 46 -13.39 -12.31 16.08
C ARG A 46 -12.98 -13.79 16.10
N ASN A 47 -13.12 -14.47 14.97
CA ASN A 47 -12.89 -15.88 14.85
C ASN A 47 -11.56 -16.16 14.15
N SER A 48 -10.89 -17.25 14.55
CA SER A 48 -9.80 -17.81 13.78
C SER A 48 -10.35 -18.57 12.59
N ILE A 49 -9.78 -18.36 11.40
CA ILE A 49 -10.26 -18.92 10.15
C ILE A 49 -9.17 -19.82 9.53
N ASN A 50 -9.46 -21.09 9.36
CA ASN A 50 -8.65 -21.97 8.51
C ASN A 50 -8.89 -21.56 7.06
N SER A 51 -7.84 -21.29 6.35
CA SER A 51 -7.88 -20.74 5.00
C SER A 51 -7.07 -21.61 4.05
N SER A 52 -7.68 -22.06 2.98
CA SER A 52 -6.98 -22.58 1.81
C SER A 52 -7.11 -21.56 0.68
N TYR A 53 -6.00 -21.21 0.09
CA TYR A 53 -5.92 -20.21 -0.98
C TYR A 53 -5.23 -20.78 -2.20
N GLN A 54 -5.76 -20.45 -3.37
CA GLN A 54 -5.17 -20.77 -4.66
C GLN A 54 -5.26 -19.54 -5.59
N CYS A 55 -4.21 -19.30 -6.34
CA CYS A 55 -4.21 -18.31 -7.43
C CYS A 55 -4.03 -19.01 -8.77
N LYS A 56 -4.91 -18.69 -9.72
CA LYS A 56 -4.96 -19.30 -11.05
C LYS A 56 -4.90 -18.20 -12.11
N VAL A 57 -4.03 -18.39 -13.11
CA VAL A 57 -3.91 -17.53 -14.30
C VAL A 57 -3.96 -18.42 -15.54
N LYS A 58 -4.80 -18.09 -16.52
CA LYS A 58 -4.94 -18.86 -17.78
C LYS A 58 -5.08 -20.38 -17.57
N GLN A 59 -5.89 -20.80 -16.61
CA GLN A 59 -6.11 -22.23 -16.27
C GLN A 59 -4.96 -22.92 -15.50
N GLU A 60 -3.84 -22.25 -15.22
CA GLU A 60 -2.73 -22.79 -14.46
C GLU A 60 -2.72 -22.25 -13.02
N TYR A 61 -2.50 -23.12 -12.05
CA TYR A 61 -2.30 -22.74 -10.67
C TYR A 61 -0.88 -22.20 -10.50
N ILE A 62 -0.77 -20.92 -10.17
CA ILE A 62 0.53 -20.27 -9.98
C ILE A 62 0.95 -20.23 -8.51
N PHE A 63 -0.02 -20.40 -7.59
CA PHE A 63 0.24 -20.39 -6.16
C PHE A 63 -0.85 -21.13 -5.40
N SER A 64 -0.46 -21.81 -4.32
CA SER A 64 -1.38 -22.47 -3.38
C SER A 64 -0.78 -22.44 -1.97
N LEU A 65 -1.61 -22.15 -0.97
CA LEU A 65 -1.18 -22.08 0.43
C LEU A 65 -2.36 -22.37 1.37
N GLU A 66 -2.08 -23.12 2.44
CA GLU A 66 -3.01 -23.32 3.57
C GLU A 66 -2.43 -22.62 4.81
N PHE A 67 -3.27 -21.88 5.54
CA PHE A 67 -2.84 -21.12 6.71
C PHE A 67 -3.98 -20.85 7.67
N LEU A 68 -3.64 -20.58 8.93
CA LEU A 68 -4.57 -20.10 9.94
C LEU A 68 -4.53 -18.57 10.00
N LEU A 69 -5.69 -17.97 9.80
CA LEU A 69 -5.88 -16.52 9.86
C LEU A 69 -6.47 -16.15 11.22
N TYR A 70 -5.68 -15.51 12.07
CA TYR A 70 -6.08 -15.15 13.43
C TYR A 70 -7.11 -14.00 13.45
N PRO A 71 -7.90 -13.87 14.55
CA PRO A 71 -8.82 -12.74 14.72
C PRO A 71 -8.11 -11.40 14.63
N SER A 72 -8.73 -10.42 13.96
CA SER A 72 -8.22 -9.05 13.83
C SER A 72 -6.76 -8.99 13.38
N SER A 73 -6.41 -9.85 12.41
CA SER A 73 -5.05 -9.96 11.88
C SER A 73 -5.01 -9.89 10.37
N GLU A 74 -3.81 -9.68 9.87
CA GLU A 74 -3.48 -9.79 8.46
C GLU A 74 -2.48 -10.94 8.25
N PHE A 75 -2.47 -11.49 7.05
CA PHE A 75 -1.54 -12.53 6.65
C PHE A 75 -1.03 -12.22 5.24
N TYR A 76 0.30 -12.12 5.10
CA TYR A 76 0.93 -12.03 3.78
C TYR A 76 0.86 -13.38 3.08
N ILE A 77 0.35 -13.39 1.84
CA ILE A 77 0.21 -14.62 1.08
C ILE A 77 1.38 -14.77 0.10
N HIS A 78 1.50 -13.88 -0.87
CA HIS A 78 2.58 -13.90 -1.88
C HIS A 78 2.66 -12.58 -2.66
N ASP A 79 3.74 -12.45 -3.42
CA ASP A 79 3.87 -11.44 -4.48
C ASP A 79 3.31 -12.00 -5.80
N ILE A 80 2.69 -11.14 -6.60
CA ILE A 80 2.27 -11.46 -7.96
C ILE A 80 2.78 -10.36 -8.90
N SER A 81 3.45 -10.75 -10.01
CA SER A 81 3.91 -9.77 -11.00
C SER A 81 2.73 -9.04 -11.63
N PHE A 82 2.93 -7.77 -12.00
CA PHE A 82 1.88 -6.98 -12.64
C PHE A 82 1.41 -7.60 -13.95
N GLU A 83 2.31 -8.21 -14.69
CA GLU A 83 1.99 -8.94 -15.92
C GLU A 83 0.97 -10.06 -15.69
N LEU A 84 1.16 -10.89 -14.66
CA LEU A 84 0.23 -11.95 -14.29
C LEU A 84 -1.07 -11.38 -13.74
N LEU A 85 -0.98 -10.30 -12.96
CA LEU A 85 -2.16 -9.62 -12.40
C LEU A 85 -3.07 -9.03 -13.49
N ALA A 86 -2.49 -8.58 -14.60
CA ALA A 86 -3.22 -8.07 -15.76
C ALA A 86 -3.83 -9.18 -16.66
N GLN A 87 -3.59 -10.47 -16.38
CA GLN A 87 -4.09 -11.60 -17.16
C GLN A 87 -5.34 -12.28 -16.58
N ASN A 88 -6.22 -11.53 -15.91
CA ASN A 88 -7.43 -12.03 -15.25
C ASN A 88 -7.15 -13.12 -14.20
N PRO A 89 -6.29 -12.89 -13.21
CA PRO A 89 -6.08 -13.87 -12.16
C PRO A 89 -7.37 -14.19 -11.44
N THR A 90 -7.51 -15.45 -11.07
CA THR A 90 -8.61 -15.95 -10.25
C THR A 90 -8.07 -16.29 -8.87
N PHE A 91 -8.54 -15.59 -7.85
CA PHE A 91 -8.25 -15.85 -6.45
C PHE A 91 -9.33 -16.75 -5.89
N ILE A 92 -8.96 -17.93 -5.43
CA ILE A 92 -9.87 -18.96 -4.93
C ILE A 92 -9.57 -19.18 -3.46
N PHE A 93 -10.59 -19.16 -2.61
CA PHE A 93 -10.47 -19.36 -1.18
C PHE A 93 -11.47 -20.41 -0.72
N HIS A 94 -11.03 -21.26 0.20
CA HIS A 94 -11.90 -22.06 1.05
C HIS A 94 -11.64 -21.62 2.49
N LEU A 95 -12.68 -21.11 3.15
CA LEU A 95 -12.60 -20.53 4.49
C LEU A 95 -13.49 -21.30 5.44
N THR A 96 -12.91 -21.82 6.54
CA THR A 96 -13.64 -22.50 7.60
C THR A 96 -13.33 -21.90 8.96
N ASP A 97 -14.33 -21.80 9.82
CA ASP A 97 -14.10 -21.40 11.21
C ASP A 97 -13.27 -22.48 11.92
N ALA A 98 -12.19 -22.06 12.61
CA ALA A 98 -11.30 -22.99 13.29
C ALA A 98 -11.90 -23.56 14.59
N SER A 99 -12.93 -22.92 15.17
CA SER A 99 -13.47 -23.26 16.48
C SER A 99 -14.84 -23.90 16.44
N ASP A 100 -15.71 -23.60 15.47
CA ASP A 100 -17.13 -23.89 15.57
C ASP A 100 -17.83 -24.34 14.27
N LEU A 101 -17.13 -24.65 13.20
CA LEU A 101 -17.67 -25.10 11.90
C LEU A 101 -18.86 -24.26 11.37
N THR A 102 -19.09 -23.07 11.92
CA THR A 102 -20.20 -22.20 11.53
C THR A 102 -19.94 -21.51 10.20
N LEU A 103 -18.68 -21.34 9.83
CA LEU A 103 -18.24 -20.86 8.53
C LEU A 103 -17.62 -22.04 7.76
N ASP A 104 -18.06 -22.23 6.54
CA ASP A 104 -17.47 -23.16 5.57
C ASP A 104 -17.92 -22.64 4.19
N VAL A 105 -17.06 -21.87 3.53
CA VAL A 105 -17.42 -21.14 2.32
C VAL A 105 -16.32 -21.22 1.29
N ASP A 106 -16.72 -21.49 0.04
CA ASP A 106 -15.87 -21.36 -1.13
C ASP A 106 -16.10 -20.02 -1.80
N LEU A 107 -15.03 -19.28 -2.04
CA LEU A 107 -15.07 -17.97 -2.66
C LEU A 107 -14.15 -17.97 -3.87
N SER A 108 -14.58 -17.31 -4.95
CA SER A 108 -13.77 -17.14 -6.14
C SER A 108 -13.94 -15.73 -6.67
N TYR A 109 -12.83 -15.05 -6.92
CA TYR A 109 -12.81 -13.69 -7.45
C TYR A 109 -11.88 -13.58 -8.64
N ILE A 110 -12.39 -13.06 -9.76
CA ILE A 110 -11.60 -12.80 -10.97
C ILE A 110 -11.31 -11.30 -11.04
N LEU A 111 -10.02 -10.94 -10.99
CA LEU A 111 -9.61 -9.55 -11.15
C LEU A 111 -9.42 -9.22 -12.63
N LYS A 112 -10.38 -8.50 -13.21
CA LYS A 112 -10.33 -8.08 -14.62
C LYS A 112 -9.35 -6.90 -14.79
N PRO A 113 -8.57 -6.82 -15.91
CA PRO A 113 -7.60 -5.76 -16.15
C PRO A 113 -8.20 -4.36 -16.04
N LYS A 114 -9.37 -4.12 -16.65
CA LYS A 114 -10.05 -2.82 -16.56
C LYS A 114 -10.28 -2.38 -15.10
N LYS A 115 -10.64 -3.34 -14.22
CA LYS A 115 -10.85 -3.07 -12.81
C LYS A 115 -9.52 -2.85 -12.08
N LEU A 116 -8.49 -3.65 -12.38
CA LEU A 116 -7.15 -3.48 -11.84
C LEU A 116 -6.62 -2.07 -12.12
N PHE A 117 -6.62 -1.63 -13.38
CA PHE A 117 -6.15 -0.30 -13.76
C PHE A 117 -6.94 0.81 -13.04
N SER A 118 -8.27 0.71 -13.02
CA SER A 118 -9.11 1.68 -12.30
C SER A 118 -8.80 1.75 -10.80
N LEU A 119 -8.47 0.62 -10.16
CA LEU A 119 -8.09 0.57 -8.75
C LEU A 119 -6.71 1.20 -8.52
N ILE A 120 -5.74 0.94 -9.40
CA ILE A 120 -4.41 1.52 -9.33
C ILE A 120 -4.48 3.04 -9.52
N ASP A 121 -5.19 3.52 -10.54
CA ASP A 121 -5.37 4.95 -10.77
C ASP A 121 -6.02 5.64 -9.57
N LYS A 122 -7.04 4.99 -8.98
CA LYS A 122 -7.71 5.51 -7.80
C LYS A 122 -6.78 5.66 -6.61
N ILE A 123 -6.00 4.62 -6.27
CA ILE A 123 -5.08 4.68 -5.12
C ILE A 123 -3.96 5.69 -5.36
N ARG A 124 -3.47 5.85 -6.60
CA ARG A 124 -2.51 6.89 -6.96
C ARG A 124 -3.09 8.28 -6.78
N TYR A 125 -4.30 8.52 -7.28
CA TYR A 125 -4.98 9.80 -7.14
C TYR A 125 -5.27 10.16 -5.68
N GLU A 126 -5.72 9.19 -4.88
CA GLU A 126 -6.07 9.37 -3.46
C GLU A 126 -4.84 9.23 -2.53
N ASN A 127 -3.65 8.97 -3.06
CA ASN A 127 -2.42 8.71 -2.29
C ASN A 127 -2.59 7.59 -1.24
N HIS A 128 -3.15 6.47 -1.68
CA HIS A 128 -3.28 5.28 -0.85
C HIS A 128 -2.24 4.22 -1.22
N ALA A 129 -1.81 3.41 -0.23
CA ALA A 129 -0.81 2.35 -0.43
C ALA A 129 -1.34 1.14 -1.17
N PHE A 130 -2.63 0.86 -1.04
CA PHE A 130 -3.23 -0.40 -1.43
C PHE A 130 -4.67 -0.20 -1.88
N PHE A 131 -5.17 -1.17 -2.62
CA PHE A 131 -6.61 -1.35 -2.83
C PHE A 131 -7.10 -2.63 -2.18
N THR A 132 -8.40 -2.74 -1.95
CA THR A 132 -9.00 -3.89 -1.29
C THR A 132 -10.03 -4.57 -2.18
N ILE A 133 -10.19 -5.89 -1.99
CA ILE A 133 -11.21 -6.70 -2.63
C ILE A 133 -11.97 -7.41 -1.50
N LEU A 134 -13.22 -7.02 -1.28
CA LEU A 134 -14.05 -7.63 -0.26
C LEU A 134 -14.38 -9.08 -0.64
N LEU A 135 -14.03 -10.01 0.24
CA LEU A 135 -14.34 -11.43 0.07
C LEU A 135 -15.61 -11.83 0.82
N LEU A 136 -15.75 -11.35 2.06
CA LEU A 136 -16.87 -11.67 2.92
C LEU A 136 -17.23 -10.46 3.81
N GLU A 137 -18.50 -10.03 3.80
CA GLU A 137 -18.97 -8.89 4.58
C GLU A 137 -19.51 -9.27 5.97
N LYS A 138 -20.06 -10.50 6.11
CA LYS A 138 -20.59 -11.03 7.37
C LYS A 138 -20.34 -12.52 7.44
N LEU A 139 -19.97 -13.00 8.62
CA LEU A 139 -19.99 -14.43 8.91
C LEU A 139 -21.46 -14.87 8.96
N ILE A 140 -21.95 -15.57 7.94
CA ILE A 140 -23.31 -16.09 7.88
C ILE A 140 -23.26 -17.54 8.36
N PRO A 141 -23.97 -17.92 9.44
CA PRO A 141 -24.09 -19.31 9.84
C PRO A 141 -24.81 -20.10 8.72
N ARG A 142 -24.36 -21.28 8.42
CA ARG A 142 -24.67 -22.01 7.21
C ARG A 142 -26.02 -22.69 7.14
N LYS A 143 -26.65 -22.62 5.95
CA LYS A 143 -27.26 -23.74 5.22
C LYS A 143 -26.36 -24.05 4.02
N ARG A 144 -26.02 -25.33 3.82
CA ARG A 144 -25.25 -25.81 2.67
C ARG A 144 -25.99 -25.49 1.37
N GLU A 145 -25.62 -24.42 0.73
CA GLU A 145 -25.95 -24.14 -0.67
C GLU A 145 -24.67 -23.66 -1.35
N GLU A 146 -24.31 -24.34 -2.43
CA GLU A 146 -23.23 -23.89 -3.33
C GLU A 146 -23.61 -22.53 -3.89
N VAL A 147 -23.05 -21.48 -3.32
CA VAL A 147 -23.27 -20.12 -3.80
C VAL A 147 -22.19 -19.80 -4.83
N TRP A 148 -22.47 -20.14 -6.07
CA TRP A 148 -21.74 -19.57 -7.21
C TRP A 148 -22.07 -18.08 -7.27
N LEU A 149 -21.34 -17.26 -6.51
CA LEU A 149 -21.51 -15.81 -6.48
C LEU A 149 -20.82 -15.17 -7.69
N HIS A 150 -21.50 -15.16 -8.84
CA HIS A 150 -21.29 -14.17 -9.89
C HIS A 150 -21.90 -12.80 -9.50
N LYS A 151 -21.91 -12.46 -8.23
CA LYS A 151 -22.23 -11.09 -7.83
C LYS A 151 -21.00 -10.23 -8.06
N GLU A 152 -21.21 -9.11 -8.76
CA GLU A 152 -20.23 -8.04 -8.83
C GLU A 152 -19.86 -7.64 -7.38
N PHE A 153 -18.72 -8.13 -6.92
CA PHE A 153 -18.19 -7.73 -5.63
C PHE A 153 -17.90 -6.23 -5.68
N ARG A 154 -18.43 -5.50 -4.73
CA ARG A 154 -18.07 -4.11 -4.53
C ARG A 154 -16.58 -4.05 -4.20
N SER A 155 -15.77 -3.72 -5.19
CA SER A 155 -14.37 -3.36 -5.00
C SER A 155 -14.31 -1.85 -4.77
N ASP A 156 -14.83 -1.42 -3.63
CA ASP A 156 -14.63 -0.08 -3.16
C ASP A 156 -13.46 -0.09 -2.16
N TYR A 157 -12.74 1.03 -2.11
CA TYR A 157 -11.75 1.23 -1.04
C TYR A 157 -12.48 1.07 0.31
N ILE A 158 -12.23 -0.03 0.97
CA ILE A 158 -12.68 -0.26 2.33
C ILE A 158 -11.60 0.32 3.23
N LYS A 159 -11.93 1.42 3.90
CA LYS A 159 -11.03 1.96 4.91
C LYS A 159 -10.86 0.91 6.00
N PRO A 160 -9.63 0.37 6.24
CA PRO A 160 -9.42 -0.59 7.31
C PRO A 160 -9.89 0.01 8.63
N THR A 161 -10.62 -0.73 9.43
CA THR A 161 -11.10 -0.27 10.74
C THR A 161 -10.04 -0.32 11.81
N SER A 162 -9.02 -1.13 11.62
CA SER A 162 -7.80 -1.14 12.43
C SER A 162 -6.70 -0.41 11.66
N TYR A 163 -6.13 0.65 12.23
CA TYR A 163 -4.83 1.14 11.85
C TYR A 163 -3.84 0.02 12.18
N PHE A 164 -3.38 -0.72 11.17
CA PHE A 164 -2.18 -1.53 11.35
C PHE A 164 -1.05 -0.56 11.60
N ASP A 165 -0.51 -0.62 12.80
CA ASP A 165 0.60 0.23 13.20
C ASP A 165 1.88 -0.35 12.58
N PHE A 166 2.14 0.02 11.32
CA PHE A 166 3.43 -0.26 10.68
C PHE A 166 4.61 0.47 11.36
N SER A 167 4.32 1.21 12.46
CA SER A 167 5.32 2.04 13.14
C SER A 167 6.39 1.23 13.89
N HIS A 168 6.19 -0.06 14.14
CA HIS A 168 7.16 -0.88 14.86
C HIS A 168 8.44 -1.23 14.09
N ALA A 169 8.49 -0.97 12.77
CA ALA A 169 9.70 -1.24 11.98
C ALA A 169 10.65 -0.04 11.84
N VAL A 170 10.28 1.15 12.32
CA VAL A 170 11.05 2.37 12.09
C VAL A 170 11.44 3.05 13.41
N SER A 171 12.21 2.38 14.25
CA SER A 171 12.87 3.01 15.39
C SER A 171 14.36 3.21 15.11
N ARG A 172 14.69 4.25 14.36
CA ARG A 172 15.91 5.05 14.43
C ARG A 172 15.62 6.40 13.80
N SER A 173 16.03 7.47 14.43
CA SER A 173 15.83 8.86 14.00
C SER A 173 16.42 9.08 12.60
N LYS A 174 15.61 8.82 11.55
CA LYS A 174 15.96 9.18 10.18
C LYS A 174 15.72 10.66 10.01
N GLN A 175 16.65 11.37 9.42
CA GLN A 175 16.42 12.77 9.09
C GLN A 175 15.37 12.83 7.97
N VAL A 176 14.29 13.57 8.22
CA VAL A 176 13.18 13.75 7.29
C VAL A 176 13.20 15.19 6.78
N ILE A 177 13.23 15.35 5.47
CA ILE A 177 13.31 16.63 4.79
C ILE A 177 12.04 16.80 3.95
N ASP A 178 11.26 17.82 4.27
CA ASP A 178 10.03 18.15 3.54
C ASP A 178 10.35 19.20 2.46
N LEU A 179 10.28 18.76 1.20
CA LEU A 179 10.58 19.56 0.03
C LEU A 179 9.37 20.32 -0.54
N HIS A 180 8.21 20.28 0.12
CA HIS A 180 7.08 21.10 -0.32
C HIS A 180 7.42 22.59 -0.22
N ILE A 181 7.07 23.36 -1.25
CA ILE A 181 7.49 24.76 -1.37
C ILE A 181 7.03 25.63 -0.19
N GLU A 182 5.86 25.35 0.37
CA GLU A 182 5.31 26.02 1.54
C GLU A 182 6.11 25.79 2.82
N LYS A 183 6.96 24.76 2.84
CA LYS A 183 7.90 24.48 3.94
C LYS A 183 9.25 25.16 3.74
N LEU A 184 9.63 25.39 2.48
CA LEU A 184 10.91 25.99 2.12
C LEU A 184 10.85 27.52 2.10
N LEU A 185 9.72 28.10 1.67
CA LEU A 185 9.54 29.53 1.54
C LEU A 185 8.23 30.04 2.14
N PRO A 186 8.25 31.06 3.02
CA PRO A 186 7.04 31.66 3.57
C PRO A 186 6.17 32.36 2.52
N HIS A 187 6.78 32.89 1.46
CA HIS A 187 6.12 33.62 0.39
C HIS A 187 6.57 33.09 -0.98
N TYR A 188 5.80 32.15 -1.51
CA TYR A 188 6.06 31.56 -2.83
C TYR A 188 5.00 31.92 -3.88
N GLN A 189 3.98 32.71 -3.48
CA GLN A 189 2.93 33.14 -4.37
C GLN A 189 3.54 34.07 -5.45
N GLY A 190 3.26 33.72 -6.72
CA GLY A 190 3.82 34.49 -7.87
C GLY A 190 5.09 33.88 -8.48
N LEU A 191 5.66 32.82 -7.89
CA LEU A 191 6.74 32.06 -8.52
C LEU A 191 6.18 31.18 -9.64
N SER A 192 6.94 31.05 -10.73
CA SER A 192 6.61 30.07 -11.77
C SER A 192 6.82 28.63 -11.26
N SER A 193 6.15 27.64 -11.89
CA SER A 193 6.38 26.23 -11.56
C SER A 193 7.84 25.80 -11.75
N ALA A 194 8.56 26.42 -12.71
CA ALA A 194 9.98 26.15 -12.94
C ALA A 194 10.84 26.70 -11.79
N ASP A 195 10.56 27.92 -11.30
CA ASP A 195 11.29 28.50 -10.16
C ASP A 195 11.07 27.70 -8.89
N ILE A 196 9.81 27.26 -8.64
CA ILE A 196 9.46 26.39 -7.50
C ILE A 196 10.26 25.09 -7.56
N LEU A 197 10.25 24.41 -8.70
CA LEU A 197 11.00 23.16 -8.90
C LEU A 197 12.49 23.36 -8.65
N GLN A 198 13.07 24.45 -9.16
CA GLN A 198 14.48 24.75 -8.99
C GLN A 198 14.85 24.98 -7.51
N ILE A 199 14.00 25.66 -6.75
CA ILE A 199 14.20 25.88 -5.30
C ILE A 199 14.16 24.54 -4.56
N GLN A 200 13.18 23.69 -4.86
CA GLN A 200 13.03 22.37 -4.25
C GLN A 200 14.23 21.47 -4.54
N LEU A 201 14.73 21.46 -5.78
CA LEU A 201 15.91 20.68 -6.17
C LEU A 201 17.20 21.20 -5.53
N LYS A 202 17.35 22.52 -5.42
CA LYS A 202 18.51 23.11 -4.73
C LYS A 202 18.56 22.72 -3.25
N GLU A 203 17.42 22.75 -2.58
CA GLU A 203 17.32 22.28 -1.19
C GLU A 203 17.59 20.77 -1.07
N CYS A 204 17.06 19.96 -1.99
CA CYS A 204 17.34 18.54 -2.06
C CYS A 204 18.85 18.27 -2.18
N GLN A 205 19.54 18.93 -3.10
CA GLN A 205 21.00 18.82 -3.27
C GLN A 205 21.74 19.20 -2.01
N HIS A 206 21.38 20.34 -1.40
CA HIS A 206 21.98 20.79 -0.15
C HIS A 206 21.87 19.74 0.98
N CYS A 207 20.68 19.16 1.13
CA CYS A 207 20.44 18.10 2.14
C CYS A 207 21.24 16.82 1.87
N LEU A 208 21.36 16.42 0.59
CA LEU A 208 22.19 15.30 0.19
C LEU A 208 23.67 15.54 0.51
N ASP A 209 24.19 16.71 0.15
CA ASP A 209 25.58 17.08 0.42
C ASP A 209 25.89 17.09 1.93
N LEU A 210 24.97 17.62 2.73
CA LEU A 210 25.07 17.61 4.19
C LEU A 210 25.04 16.20 4.77
N ALA A 211 24.13 15.36 4.28
CA ALA A 211 24.03 13.96 4.73
C ALA A 211 25.29 13.18 4.42
N ILE A 212 25.87 13.37 3.23
CA ILE A 212 27.14 12.75 2.83
C ILE A 212 28.30 13.28 3.71
N ALA A 213 28.40 14.59 3.88
CA ALA A 213 29.46 15.20 4.70
C ALA A 213 29.41 14.78 6.17
N THR A 214 28.22 14.48 6.70
CA THR A 214 28.01 14.02 8.08
C THR A 214 27.93 12.51 8.23
N HIS A 215 28.20 11.74 7.18
CA HIS A 215 28.18 10.26 7.14
C HIS A 215 26.86 9.68 7.68
N GLN A 216 25.73 10.25 7.25
CA GLN A 216 24.41 9.72 7.60
C GLN A 216 24.17 8.40 6.88
N LYS A 217 23.46 7.47 7.54
CA LYS A 217 23.11 6.17 6.92
C LYS A 217 21.98 6.29 5.92
N SER A 218 20.98 7.10 6.22
CA SER A 218 19.85 7.38 5.32
C SER A 218 19.16 8.69 5.66
N ILE A 219 18.45 9.24 4.66
CA ILE A 219 17.53 10.37 4.82
C ILE A 219 16.22 10.05 4.11
N ILE A 220 15.14 10.77 4.47
CA ILE A 220 13.84 10.67 3.80
C ILE A 220 13.53 12.03 3.17
N LEU A 221 13.30 12.03 1.87
CA LEU A 221 12.91 13.21 1.09
C LEU A 221 11.42 13.16 0.81
N ILE A 222 10.64 14.10 1.35
CA ILE A 222 9.20 14.21 1.09
C ILE A 222 9.01 15.18 -0.08
N HIS A 223 8.48 14.67 -1.19
CA HIS A 223 8.26 15.44 -2.44
C HIS A 223 6.78 15.53 -2.84
N GLY A 224 5.92 14.83 -2.10
CA GLY A 224 4.51 14.71 -2.46
C GLY A 224 4.24 13.77 -3.63
N VAL A 225 2.96 13.50 -3.89
CA VAL A 225 2.53 12.59 -4.97
C VAL A 225 2.32 13.34 -6.28
N GLY A 226 1.73 14.52 -6.25
CA GLY A 226 1.52 15.44 -7.37
C GLY A 226 1.52 14.84 -8.78
N LYS A 227 2.05 15.58 -9.76
CA LYS A 227 2.26 15.11 -11.15
C LYS A 227 3.56 14.28 -11.32
N GLY A 228 4.32 14.07 -10.25
CA GLY A 228 5.56 13.30 -10.28
C GLY A 228 6.81 14.06 -10.78
N VAL A 229 6.69 15.30 -11.25
CA VAL A 229 7.81 16.06 -11.83
C VAL A 229 8.96 16.21 -10.83
N LEU A 230 8.69 16.67 -9.61
CA LEU A 230 9.72 16.81 -8.58
C LEU A 230 10.37 15.45 -8.24
N LYS A 231 9.58 14.39 -8.14
CA LYS A 231 10.07 13.03 -7.90
C LYS A 231 11.03 12.58 -8.99
N SER A 232 10.65 12.76 -10.27
CA SER A 232 11.50 12.37 -11.41
C SER A 232 12.84 13.11 -11.41
N GLU A 233 12.82 14.42 -11.12
CA GLU A 233 14.03 15.22 -11.03
C GLU A 233 14.92 14.84 -9.84
N ILE A 234 14.31 14.52 -8.68
CA ILE A 234 15.04 13.98 -7.53
C ILE A 234 15.73 12.67 -7.90
N ILE A 235 15.04 11.74 -8.56
CA ILE A 235 15.63 10.48 -8.98
C ILE A 235 16.80 10.70 -9.96
N SER A 236 16.65 11.62 -10.91
CA SER A 236 17.74 12.00 -11.81
C SER A 236 18.95 12.54 -11.03
N LEU A 237 18.72 13.36 -10.02
CA LEU A 237 19.76 13.89 -9.13
C LEU A 237 20.44 12.77 -8.32
N LEU A 238 19.66 11.84 -7.74
CA LEU A 238 20.18 10.71 -6.97
C LEU A 238 21.07 9.80 -7.82
N ASN A 239 20.69 9.54 -9.07
CA ASN A 239 21.49 8.72 -10.00
C ASN A 239 22.83 9.38 -10.38
N GLN A 240 22.96 10.69 -10.24
CA GLN A 240 24.19 11.43 -10.53
C GLN A 240 25.04 11.69 -9.28
N THR A 241 24.48 11.47 -8.08
CA THR A 241 25.16 11.77 -6.82
C THR A 241 26.01 10.58 -6.36
N LYS A 242 27.29 10.83 -6.07
CA LYS A 242 28.19 9.82 -5.48
C LYS A 242 27.77 9.48 -4.05
N HIS A 243 28.19 8.32 -3.57
CA HIS A 243 27.91 7.81 -2.22
C HIS A 243 26.47 7.39 -1.97
N ILE A 244 25.60 7.36 -2.97
CA ILE A 244 24.27 6.76 -2.84
C ILE A 244 24.39 5.26 -3.11
N GLU A 245 23.98 4.45 -2.13
CA GLU A 245 23.93 2.99 -2.24
C GLU A 245 22.67 2.57 -3.04
N LYS A 246 21.54 3.09 -2.58
CA LYS A 246 20.21 2.85 -3.17
C LYS A 246 19.22 3.89 -2.69
N TYR A 247 18.09 3.97 -3.34
CA TYR A 247 16.93 4.71 -2.88
C TYR A 247 15.67 3.87 -3.03
N VAL A 248 14.67 4.12 -2.17
CA VAL A 248 13.43 3.35 -2.10
C VAL A 248 12.27 4.34 -2.02
N ASN A 249 11.29 4.18 -2.88
CA ASN A 249 10.06 4.95 -2.86
C ASN A 249 8.87 4.03 -2.57
N ASP A 250 8.95 3.34 -1.43
CA ASP A 250 7.86 2.52 -0.94
C ASP A 250 6.84 3.35 -0.16
N PHE A 251 5.67 2.77 0.05
CA PHE A 251 4.67 3.39 0.88
C PHE A 251 5.15 3.55 2.33
N ASP A 252 5.11 4.80 2.83
CA ASP A 252 5.28 5.11 4.25
C ASP A 252 3.92 5.55 4.84
N VAL A 253 3.54 5.01 6.00
CA VAL A 253 2.25 5.32 6.66
C VAL A 253 2.05 6.83 6.88
N ARG A 254 3.14 7.58 7.02
CA ARG A 254 3.13 9.02 7.29
C ARG A 254 3.05 9.88 6.03
N TYR A 255 3.62 9.40 4.90
CA TYR A 255 3.84 10.19 3.70
C TYR A 255 3.22 9.58 2.43
N GLY A 256 2.65 8.38 2.53
CA GLY A 256 2.16 7.63 1.38
C GLY A 256 3.31 7.29 0.41
N TYR A 257 3.07 7.43 -0.88
CA TYR A 257 4.09 7.34 -1.92
C TYR A 257 4.82 8.68 -2.18
N GLY A 258 4.52 9.69 -1.38
CA GLY A 258 5.08 11.05 -1.53
C GLY A 258 6.48 11.23 -0.95
N ALA A 259 7.19 10.15 -0.60
CA ALA A 259 8.52 10.21 -0.03
C ALA A 259 9.47 9.21 -0.66
N THR A 260 10.75 9.54 -0.70
CA THR A 260 11.84 8.66 -1.13
C THR A 260 12.86 8.56 -0.02
N GLU A 261 13.15 7.34 0.43
CA GLU A 261 14.24 7.08 1.35
C GLU A 261 15.53 6.81 0.58
N VAL A 262 16.59 7.55 0.92
CA VAL A 262 17.91 7.47 0.29
C VAL A 262 18.90 6.86 1.28
N PHE A 263 19.65 5.85 0.86
CA PHE A 263 20.67 5.16 1.64
C PHE A 263 22.05 5.50 1.09
N PHE A 264 23.01 5.74 1.98
CA PHE A 264 24.38 6.12 1.63
C PHE A 264 25.37 5.01 1.93
N GLN A 265 26.44 4.95 1.10
CA GLN A 265 27.62 4.11 1.30
C GLN A 265 28.89 4.97 1.36
N TYR A 266 29.84 4.61 2.21
CA TYR A 266 31.06 5.36 2.47
C TYR A 266 32.30 4.47 2.34
#